data_6ea657dea68237b6e5d6794bbe7f9b98
#
_entry.id   6ea657dea68237b6e5d6794bbe7f9b98
#
_cell.length_a   1.000
_cell.length_b   1.000
_cell.length_c   1.000
_cell.angle_alpha   90.00
_cell.angle_beta   90.00
_cell.angle_gamma   90.00
#
_symmetry.space_group_name_H-M   'P 1'
#
loop_
_entity.id
_entity.type
_entity.pdbx_description
1 polymer ?
#
loop_
_entity_poly.entity_id
_entity_poly.type
_entity_poly.pdbx_seq_one_letter_code
_entity_poly.pdbx_strand_id
1 'polypeptide(L)'
;MIDYPEKLDLAQTPTPFYSLDRLSERLGGPRIWIKRDDLTGAATSGNKIRKLEFLFAEALASGCDTVITSGGVQSNHCRAVAVLGAQLGLKVHLLLRSDIA
;
A
#
# COMPACT_ATOMS: atom_id res chain seq x y z
N MET A 1 -14.01 20.15 8.79
CA MET A 1 -14.07 18.86 8.06
C MET A 1 -12.91 18.83 7.06
N ILE A 2 -12.21 17.71 6.99
CA ILE A 2 -11.13 17.57 6.00
C ILE A 2 -11.75 17.08 4.70
N ASP A 3 -11.49 17.81 3.62
CA ASP A 3 -11.92 17.42 2.29
C ASP A 3 -10.84 16.53 1.67
N TYR A 4 -11.16 15.25 1.50
CA TYR A 4 -10.22 14.29 0.91
C TYR A 4 -10.36 14.30 -0.62
N PRO A 5 -9.24 14.14 -1.36
CA PRO A 5 -9.32 13.92 -2.80
C PRO A 5 -10.10 12.65 -3.15
N GLU A 6 -10.51 12.56 -4.40
CA GLU A 6 -11.10 11.33 -4.94
C GLU A 6 -10.14 10.14 -4.78
N LYS A 7 -10.69 8.99 -4.45
CA LYS A 7 -9.91 7.75 -4.33
C LYS A 7 -10.66 6.56 -4.91
N LEU A 8 -9.90 5.55 -5.31
CA LEU A 8 -10.47 4.25 -5.67
C LEU A 8 -10.62 3.40 -4.41
N ASP A 9 -11.51 2.43 -4.46
CA ASP A 9 -11.72 1.45 -3.39
C ASP A 9 -10.99 0.15 -3.74
N LEU A 10 -9.72 0.06 -3.37
CA LEU A 10 -8.83 -1.04 -3.74
C LEU A 10 -8.36 -1.85 -2.53
N ALA A 11 -8.19 -1.20 -1.38
CA ALA A 11 -7.72 -1.84 -0.16
C ALA A 11 -8.85 -2.51 0.61
N GLN A 12 -8.54 -3.62 1.26
CA GLN A 12 -9.43 -4.21 2.26
C GLN A 12 -9.35 -3.39 3.55
N THR A 13 -10.35 -2.53 3.76
CA THR A 13 -10.46 -1.65 4.92
C THR A 13 -11.87 -1.70 5.49
N PRO A 14 -12.05 -1.40 6.78
CA PRO A 14 -11.01 -1.06 7.77
C PRO A 14 -10.14 -2.27 8.14
N THR A 15 -8.85 -2.03 8.33
CA THR A 15 -7.95 -3.08 8.83
C THR A 15 -8.11 -3.28 10.33
N PRO A 16 -7.88 -4.51 10.87
CA PRO A 16 -7.98 -4.76 12.30
C PRO A 16 -7.05 -3.87 13.11
N PHE A 17 -7.52 -3.54 14.31
CA PHE A 17 -6.76 -2.75 15.28
C PHE A 17 -7.01 -3.33 16.68
N TYR A 18 -5.95 -3.83 17.32
CA TYR A 18 -6.07 -4.47 18.63
C TYR A 18 -4.79 -4.36 19.46
N SER A 19 -4.91 -4.61 20.77
CA SER A 19 -3.76 -4.61 21.65
C SER A 19 -2.96 -5.91 21.57
N LEU A 20 -1.63 -5.79 21.69
CA LEU A 20 -0.71 -6.91 21.82
C LEU A 20 -0.41 -7.17 23.30
N ASP A 21 -1.34 -7.84 23.99
CA ASP A 21 -1.32 -7.94 25.45
C ASP A 21 -0.10 -8.69 25.97
N ARG A 22 0.25 -9.83 25.38
CA ARG A 22 1.44 -10.61 25.78
C ARG A 22 2.74 -9.86 25.58
N LEU A 23 2.87 -9.12 24.47
CA LEU A 23 4.05 -8.31 24.21
C LEU A 23 4.13 -7.14 25.18
N SER A 24 3.02 -6.48 25.42
CA SER A 24 2.93 -5.36 26.36
C SER A 24 3.34 -5.78 27.76
N GLU A 25 2.84 -6.93 28.23
CA GLU A 25 3.17 -7.51 29.52
C GLU A 25 4.66 -7.86 29.63
N ARG A 26 5.20 -8.53 28.59
CA ARG A 26 6.61 -8.93 28.55
C ARG A 26 7.56 -7.73 28.60
N LEU A 27 7.23 -6.63 27.96
CA LEU A 27 8.07 -5.44 27.92
C LEU A 27 7.88 -4.53 29.14
N GLY A 28 6.80 -4.70 29.90
CA GLY A 28 6.57 -3.98 31.16
C GLY A 28 6.37 -2.47 31.02
N GLY A 29 6.10 -1.98 29.82
CA GLY A 29 5.90 -0.57 29.52
C GLY A 29 4.44 -0.23 29.17
N PRO A 30 4.23 0.77 28.32
CA PRO A 30 2.89 1.13 27.88
C PRO A 30 2.23 -0.01 27.08
N ARG A 31 0.91 0.03 27.01
CA ARG A 31 0.15 -0.93 26.19
C ARG A 31 0.44 -0.69 24.71
N ILE A 32 0.84 -1.73 24.03
CA ILE A 32 1.20 -1.71 22.61
C ILE A 32 -0.01 -2.14 21.80
N TRP A 33 -0.34 -1.37 20.78
CA TRP A 33 -1.42 -1.65 19.84
C TRP A 33 -0.86 -1.85 18.45
N ILE A 34 -1.53 -2.65 17.65
CA ILE A 34 -1.17 -2.87 16.25
C ILE A 34 -2.34 -2.54 15.32
N LYS A 35 -2.05 -1.75 14.29
CA LYS A 35 -2.92 -1.54 13.13
C LYS A 35 -2.47 -2.47 12.01
N ARG A 36 -3.31 -3.42 11.65
CA ARG A 36 -2.94 -4.54 10.77
C ARG A 36 -2.97 -4.15 9.28
N ASP A 37 -2.12 -3.22 8.87
CA ASP A 37 -2.02 -2.85 7.46
C ASP A 37 -1.25 -3.85 6.59
N ASP A 38 -0.81 -4.94 7.16
CA ASP A 38 -0.43 -6.17 6.46
C ASP A 38 -1.65 -6.91 5.86
N LEU A 39 -2.87 -6.59 6.30
CA LEU A 39 -4.12 -7.22 5.86
C LEU A 39 -4.94 -6.36 4.89
N THR A 40 -4.34 -5.39 4.23
CA THR A 40 -5.00 -4.54 3.23
C THR A 40 -5.33 -5.27 1.93
N GLY A 41 -4.83 -6.47 1.75
CA GLY A 41 -5.03 -7.34 0.61
C GLY A 41 -4.00 -8.45 0.60
N ALA A 42 -4.15 -9.43 -0.26
CA ALA A 42 -3.18 -10.52 -0.39
C ALA A 42 -1.92 -10.06 -1.14
N ALA A 43 -2.02 -9.83 -2.43
CA ALA A 43 -0.89 -9.36 -3.25
C ALA A 43 -0.56 -7.87 -3.01
N THR A 44 -1.52 -7.10 -2.53
CA THR A 44 -1.40 -5.67 -2.23
C THR A 44 -1.23 -5.38 -0.75
N SER A 45 -0.81 -6.39 0.03
CA SER A 45 -0.62 -6.22 1.47
C SER A 45 0.40 -5.13 1.80
N GLY A 46 0.18 -4.42 2.91
CA GLY A 46 1.00 -3.33 3.37
C GLY A 46 0.29 -1.98 3.34
N ASN A 47 0.98 -0.97 3.81
CA ASN A 47 0.41 0.38 3.96
C ASN A 47 0.36 1.19 2.66
N LYS A 48 1.09 0.78 1.63
CA LYS A 48 1.27 1.59 0.41
C LYS A 48 0.00 1.69 -0.42
N ILE A 49 -0.86 0.67 -0.39
CA ILE A 49 -2.12 0.69 -1.12
C ILE A 49 -3.01 1.88 -0.71
N ARG A 50 -2.94 2.34 0.53
CA ARG A 50 -3.73 3.50 1.00
C ARG A 50 -3.44 4.76 0.20
N LYS A 51 -2.17 5.08 -0.05
CA LYS A 51 -1.81 6.22 -0.89
C LYS A 51 -2.07 5.96 -2.37
N LEU A 52 -1.93 4.71 -2.81
CA LEU A 52 -2.12 4.33 -4.21
C LEU A 52 -3.58 4.45 -4.63
N GLU A 53 -4.55 4.29 -3.73
CA GLU A 53 -5.95 4.55 -4.02
C GLU A 53 -6.17 5.97 -4.55
N PHE A 54 -5.49 6.95 -3.97
CA PHE A 54 -5.56 8.35 -4.43
C PHE A 54 -4.77 8.57 -5.72
N LEU A 55 -3.54 8.07 -5.78
CA LEU A 55 -2.66 8.27 -6.94
C LEU A 55 -3.21 7.61 -8.21
N PHE A 56 -3.77 6.42 -8.11
CA PHE A 56 -4.39 5.76 -9.25
C PHE A 56 -5.71 6.41 -9.65
N ALA A 57 -6.47 6.95 -8.70
CA ALA A 57 -7.66 7.76 -9.02
C ALA A 57 -7.27 8.98 -9.86
N GLU A 58 -6.22 9.70 -9.48
CA GLU A 58 -5.70 10.85 -10.22
C GLU A 58 -5.18 10.43 -11.60
N ALA A 59 -4.42 9.34 -11.70
CA ALA A 59 -3.90 8.85 -12.97
C ALA A 59 -5.03 8.51 -13.96
N LEU A 60 -6.07 7.81 -13.51
CA LEU A 60 -7.22 7.47 -14.34
C LEU A 60 -8.02 8.72 -14.75
N ALA A 61 -8.26 9.64 -13.82
CA ALA A 61 -8.95 10.90 -14.09
C ALA A 61 -8.19 11.76 -15.11
N SER A 62 -6.87 11.69 -15.12
CA SER A 62 -6.00 12.39 -16.07
C SER A 62 -5.84 11.69 -17.42
N GLY A 63 -6.49 10.53 -17.62
CA GLY A 63 -6.41 9.76 -18.85
C GLY A 63 -5.08 9.06 -19.07
N CYS A 64 -4.32 8.80 -18.02
CA CYS A 64 -3.06 8.06 -18.12
C CYS A 64 -3.31 6.59 -18.47
N ASP A 65 -2.51 6.04 -19.37
CA ASP A 65 -2.52 4.62 -19.72
C ASP A 65 -1.31 3.87 -19.15
N THR A 66 -0.37 4.59 -18.59
CA THR A 66 0.91 4.06 -18.10
C THR A 66 1.29 4.72 -16.78
N VAL A 67 1.82 3.92 -15.87
CA VAL A 67 2.39 4.40 -14.61
C VAL A 67 3.83 3.92 -14.48
N ILE A 68 4.68 4.76 -13.91
CA ILE A 68 6.10 4.48 -13.71
C ILE A 68 6.42 4.73 -12.23
N THR A 69 7.14 3.79 -11.64
CA THR A 69 7.64 3.96 -10.26
C THR A 69 9.00 3.29 -10.10
N SER A 70 9.64 3.56 -8.97
CA SER A 70 10.95 3.00 -8.66
C SER A 70 11.03 2.49 -7.23
N GLY A 71 11.96 1.58 -6.99
CA GLY A 71 12.23 1.02 -5.66
C GLY A 71 13.27 -0.07 -5.72
N GLY A 72 13.55 -0.68 -4.57
CA GLY A 72 14.38 -1.89 -4.51
C GLY A 72 13.64 -3.10 -5.09
N VAL A 73 14.38 -4.16 -5.42
CA VAL A 73 13.79 -5.40 -5.96
C VAL A 73 12.79 -6.06 -5.00
N GLN A 74 12.91 -5.80 -3.70
CA GLN A 74 12.01 -6.32 -2.67
C GLN A 74 10.89 -5.35 -2.29
N SER A 75 10.74 -4.23 -3.00
CA SER A 75 9.82 -3.14 -2.63
C SER A 75 8.35 -3.60 -2.64
N ASN A 76 7.68 -3.48 -1.49
CA ASN A 76 6.24 -3.71 -1.40
C ASN A 76 5.45 -2.64 -2.17
N HIS A 77 5.98 -1.42 -2.28
CA HIS A 77 5.38 -0.37 -3.10
C HIS A 77 5.37 -0.76 -4.58
N CYS A 78 6.51 -1.19 -5.12
CA CYS A 78 6.60 -1.62 -6.53
C CYS A 78 5.68 -2.81 -6.81
N ARG A 79 5.61 -3.79 -5.89
CA ARG A 79 4.69 -4.91 -5.99
C ARG A 79 3.24 -4.43 -6.06
N ALA A 80 2.84 -3.55 -5.14
CA ALA A 80 1.47 -3.02 -5.11
C ALA A 80 1.14 -2.24 -6.38
N VAL A 81 2.06 -1.41 -6.89
CA VAL A 81 1.87 -0.67 -8.14
C VAL A 81 1.70 -1.63 -9.32
N ALA A 82 2.51 -2.68 -9.40
CA ALA A 82 2.41 -3.68 -10.48
C ALA A 82 1.05 -4.39 -10.47
N VAL A 83 0.61 -4.85 -9.30
CA VAL A 83 -0.66 -5.57 -9.15
C VAL A 83 -1.85 -4.65 -9.45
N LEU A 84 -1.87 -3.45 -8.89
CA LEU A 84 -2.96 -2.49 -9.11
C LEU A 84 -3.00 -2.00 -10.55
N GLY A 85 -1.85 -1.74 -11.16
CA GLY A 85 -1.77 -1.37 -12.57
C GLY A 85 -2.37 -2.44 -13.47
N ALA A 86 -2.04 -3.71 -13.23
CA ALA A 86 -2.62 -4.84 -13.95
C ALA A 86 -4.13 -4.94 -13.73
N GLN A 87 -4.59 -4.78 -12.50
CA GLN A 87 -6.02 -4.80 -12.15
C GLN A 87 -6.80 -3.70 -12.88
N LEU A 88 -6.21 -2.52 -13.02
CA LEU A 88 -6.83 -1.34 -13.63
C LEU A 88 -6.59 -1.24 -15.14
N GLY A 89 -5.89 -2.19 -15.74
CA GLY A 89 -5.60 -2.19 -17.18
C GLY A 89 -4.55 -1.18 -17.62
N LEU A 90 -3.69 -0.73 -16.71
CA LEU A 90 -2.61 0.20 -16.99
C LEU A 90 -1.30 -0.53 -17.30
N LYS A 91 -0.48 0.05 -18.16
CA LYS A 91 0.91 -0.37 -18.34
C LYS A 91 1.74 0.08 -17.14
N VAL A 92 2.62 -0.77 -16.65
CA VAL A 92 3.46 -0.48 -15.49
C VAL A 92 4.93 -0.66 -15.86
N HIS A 93 5.74 0.36 -15.56
CA HIS A 93 7.19 0.30 -15.65
C HIS A 93 7.80 0.46 -14.27
N LEU A 94 8.58 -0.53 -13.84
CA LEU A 94 9.28 -0.53 -12.56
C LEU A 94 10.77 -0.31 -12.79
N LEU A 95 11.31 0.76 -12.23
CA LEU A 95 12.74 1.03 -12.20
C LEU A 95 13.31 0.45 -10.90
N LEU A 96 13.80 -0.78 -10.96
CA LEU A 96 14.26 -1.50 -9.79
C LEU A 96 15.75 -1.30 -9.56
N ARG A 97 16.11 -1.05 -8.30
CA ARG A 97 17.51 -0.97 -7.85
C ARG A 97 17.91 -2.27 -7.18
N SER A 98 19.08 -2.76 -7.53
CA SER A 98 19.69 -3.93 -6.92
C SER A 98 21.17 -3.67 -6.74
N ASP A 99 21.72 -4.15 -5.61
CA ASP A 99 23.17 -4.16 -5.36
C ASP A 99 23.86 -5.36 -6.03
N ILE A 100 23.09 -6.20 -6.67
CA ILE A 100 23.59 -7.35 -7.42
C ILE A 100 23.82 -6.91 -8.88
N ALA A 101 25.08 -6.89 -9.26
CA ALA A 101 25.48 -6.58 -10.62
C ALA A 101 25.07 -7.71 -11.59
#